data_6662f6743ed4b935c1b2e94f877878cf
#
_entry.id   6662f6743ed4b935c1b2e94f877878cf
#
_cell.length_a   1.000
_cell.length_b   1.000
_cell.length_c   1.000
_cell.angle_alpha   90.00
_cell.angle_beta   90.00
_cell.angle_gamma   90.00
#
_symmetry.space_group_name_H-M   'P 1'
#
loop_
_entity.id
_entity.type
_entity.pdbx_description
1 polymer ?
#
loop_
_entity_poly.entity_id
_entity_poly.type
_entity_poly.pdbx_seq_one_letter_code
_entity_poly.pdbx_strand_id
1 'polypeptide(L)'
;MLTVDYDRLELRPGHLILDMGCGAGRHAFESFRNGARVIALDYSFDELAGCNDMFRAMRAAGEVGDDAEALPVRGDALHLPFADDTFDRIIASEVMEHLHDDARAISELARVLKPGGTIAVTVPAWLPEKVCWSLSAEYHAPLSEGGHVRIYTEAQLRERMEAAGLTPAGSHRAHALHSPYWWLRCAVGPTNGNHPLVKAYHKVLVWDMVEAPFVTRFTERMLNPVLGKSVVVYGTKPEPTTAGTTKGRRARVAA
;
A
#
# COMPACT_ATOMS: atom_id res chain seq x y z
N MET A 1 -5.76 0.56 11.00
CA MET A 1 -5.07 1.87 10.84
C MET A 1 -4.59 2.00 9.40
N LEU A 2 -4.87 3.13 8.74
CA LEU A 2 -4.54 3.37 7.34
C LEU A 2 -3.12 3.90 7.22
N THR A 3 -2.37 3.39 6.25
CA THR A 3 -1.00 3.85 5.94
C THR A 3 -1.00 4.85 4.79
N VAL A 4 -1.86 4.61 3.79
CA VAL A 4 -2.00 5.47 2.61
C VAL A 4 -2.86 6.70 2.94
N ASP A 5 -2.42 7.86 2.46
CA ASP A 5 -3.20 9.11 2.46
C ASP A 5 -4.04 9.16 1.17
N TYR A 6 -5.35 9.15 1.33
CA TYR A 6 -6.30 9.05 0.21
C TYR A 6 -6.43 10.35 -0.58
N ASP A 7 -6.12 11.50 0.04
CA ASP A 7 -6.06 12.78 -0.69
C ASP A 7 -4.88 12.79 -1.66
N ARG A 8 -3.71 12.27 -1.23
CA ARG A 8 -2.52 12.12 -2.10
C ARG A 8 -2.69 11.03 -3.15
N LEU A 9 -3.46 9.99 -2.86
CA LEU A 9 -3.83 8.97 -3.85
C LEU A 9 -4.83 9.53 -4.86
N GLU A 10 -5.49 10.66 -4.55
CA GLU A 10 -6.54 11.28 -5.36
C GLU A 10 -7.70 10.32 -5.66
N LEU A 11 -8.07 9.49 -4.67
CA LEU A 11 -9.20 8.58 -4.82
C LEU A 11 -10.51 9.38 -4.87
N ARG A 12 -11.38 9.01 -5.82
CA ARG A 12 -12.70 9.64 -6.00
C ARG A 12 -13.77 8.57 -6.11
N PRO A 13 -15.03 8.88 -5.75
CA PRO A 13 -16.15 7.98 -5.99
C PRO A 13 -16.21 7.55 -7.46
N GLY A 14 -16.49 6.25 -7.69
CA GLY A 14 -16.55 5.64 -9.01
C GLY A 14 -15.21 5.22 -9.63
N HIS A 15 -14.06 5.64 -9.07
CA HIS A 15 -12.76 5.11 -9.53
C HIS A 15 -12.69 3.60 -9.32
N LEU A 16 -12.11 2.89 -10.27
CA LEU A 16 -11.74 1.49 -10.11
C LEU A 16 -10.35 1.41 -9.45
N ILE A 17 -10.29 0.87 -8.25
CA ILE A 17 -9.05 0.73 -7.48
C ILE A 17 -8.67 -0.74 -7.28
N LEU A 18 -7.37 -1.04 -7.39
CA LEU A 18 -6.77 -2.30 -6.99
C LEU A 18 -6.07 -2.12 -5.64
N ASP A 19 -6.45 -2.92 -4.65
CA ASP A 19 -5.67 -3.15 -3.42
C ASP A 19 -4.94 -4.49 -3.58
N MET A 20 -3.66 -4.43 -3.95
CA MET A 20 -2.83 -5.61 -4.26
C MET A 20 -2.09 -6.06 -3.01
N GLY A 21 -2.29 -7.33 -2.62
CA GLY A 21 -1.86 -7.86 -1.33
C GLY A 21 -2.73 -7.27 -0.22
N CYS A 22 -4.06 -7.34 -0.39
CA CYS A 22 -4.99 -6.65 0.49
C CYS A 22 -5.01 -7.19 1.92
N GLY A 23 -4.53 -8.43 2.15
CA GLY A 23 -4.59 -9.11 3.45
C GLY A 23 -5.99 -9.04 4.04
N ALA A 24 -6.11 -8.65 5.30
CA ALA A 24 -7.39 -8.46 5.99
C ALA A 24 -8.22 -7.25 5.49
N GLY A 25 -7.89 -6.61 4.36
CA GLY A 25 -8.73 -5.67 3.64
C GLY A 25 -8.75 -4.22 4.15
N ARG A 26 -7.83 -3.79 5.01
CA ARG A 26 -7.90 -2.45 5.66
C ARG A 26 -7.99 -1.29 4.66
N HIS A 27 -7.23 -1.33 3.56
CA HIS A 27 -7.27 -0.31 2.51
C HIS A 27 -8.43 -0.52 1.55
N ALA A 28 -8.76 -1.78 1.24
CA ALA A 28 -9.92 -2.14 0.43
C ALA A 28 -11.23 -1.62 1.05
N PHE A 29 -11.42 -1.79 2.37
CA PHE A 29 -12.61 -1.31 3.07
C PHE A 29 -12.71 0.22 3.08
N GLU A 30 -11.60 0.91 3.30
CA GLU A 30 -11.61 2.37 3.26
C GLU A 30 -11.87 2.90 1.84
N SER A 31 -11.28 2.28 0.83
CA SER A 31 -11.57 2.60 -0.58
C SER A 31 -13.05 2.42 -0.89
N PHE A 32 -13.65 1.35 -0.36
CA PHE A 32 -15.06 1.06 -0.52
C PHE A 32 -15.96 2.11 0.17
N ARG A 33 -15.62 2.55 1.40
CA ARG A 33 -16.32 3.65 2.08
C ARG A 33 -16.24 4.98 1.31
N ASN A 34 -15.14 5.20 0.62
CA ASN A 34 -14.94 6.39 -0.23
C ASN A 34 -15.67 6.29 -1.58
N GLY A 35 -16.53 5.28 -1.79
CA GLY A 35 -17.36 5.12 -2.99
C GLY A 35 -16.60 4.64 -4.22
N ALA A 36 -15.41 4.08 -4.06
CA ALA A 36 -14.67 3.47 -5.16
C ALA A 36 -15.22 2.07 -5.48
N ARG A 37 -15.01 1.63 -6.72
CA ARG A 37 -15.16 0.24 -7.15
C ARG A 37 -13.87 -0.50 -6.82
N VAL A 38 -13.93 -1.52 -5.97
CA VAL A 38 -12.73 -2.12 -5.35
C VAL A 38 -12.48 -3.52 -5.88
N ILE A 39 -11.24 -3.77 -6.32
CA ILE A 39 -10.70 -5.11 -6.48
C ILE A 39 -9.69 -5.33 -5.35
N ALA A 40 -10.02 -6.25 -4.44
CA ALA A 40 -9.14 -6.68 -3.35
C ALA A 40 -8.43 -7.97 -3.77
N LEU A 41 -7.13 -7.88 -4.12
CA LEU A 41 -6.36 -9.03 -4.59
C LEU A 41 -5.40 -9.51 -3.52
N ASP A 42 -5.43 -10.82 -3.25
CA ASP A 42 -4.47 -11.48 -2.39
C ASP A 42 -4.18 -12.92 -2.87
N TYR A 43 -3.08 -13.48 -2.42
CA TYR A 43 -2.76 -14.90 -2.66
C TYR A 43 -3.50 -15.82 -1.69
N SER A 44 -3.78 -15.35 -0.46
CA SER A 44 -4.43 -16.08 0.61
C SER A 44 -5.94 -16.16 0.42
N PHE A 45 -6.46 -17.38 0.32
CA PHE A 45 -7.91 -17.61 0.24
C PHE A 45 -8.65 -17.18 1.53
N ASP A 46 -8.03 -17.42 2.69
CA ASP A 46 -8.66 -17.13 3.99
C ASP A 46 -8.81 -15.62 4.22
N GLU A 47 -7.82 -14.82 3.85
CA GLU A 47 -7.90 -13.36 3.88
C GLU A 47 -9.02 -12.84 2.97
N LEU A 48 -9.12 -13.36 1.75
CA LEU A 48 -10.15 -12.96 0.80
C LEU A 48 -11.56 -13.36 1.25
N ALA A 49 -11.73 -14.50 1.92
CA ALA A 49 -13.01 -14.89 2.50
C ALA A 49 -13.45 -13.88 3.57
N GLY A 50 -12.54 -13.46 4.46
CA GLY A 50 -12.79 -12.41 5.44
C GLY A 50 -13.14 -11.06 4.81
N CYS A 51 -12.46 -10.68 3.74
CA CYS A 51 -12.76 -9.46 2.97
C CYS A 51 -14.17 -9.50 2.37
N ASN A 52 -14.58 -10.64 1.78
CA ASN A 52 -15.91 -10.78 1.20
C ASN A 52 -17.02 -10.64 2.23
N ASP A 53 -16.86 -11.26 3.40
CA ASP A 53 -17.82 -11.16 4.49
C ASP A 53 -17.93 -9.74 5.01
N MET A 54 -16.81 -9.04 5.14
CA MET A 54 -16.80 -7.63 5.58
C MET A 54 -17.47 -6.70 4.55
N PHE A 55 -17.21 -6.85 3.24
CA PHE A 55 -17.90 -6.06 2.21
C PHE A 55 -19.43 -6.25 2.24
N ARG A 56 -19.89 -7.48 2.50
CA ARG A 56 -21.32 -7.76 2.68
C ARG A 56 -21.86 -7.09 3.95
N ALA A 57 -21.12 -7.15 5.06
CA ALA A 57 -21.53 -6.51 6.31
C ALA A 57 -21.60 -4.98 6.17
N MET A 58 -20.65 -4.35 5.49
CA MET A 58 -20.64 -2.90 5.24
C MET A 58 -21.86 -2.46 4.42
N ARG A 59 -22.24 -3.23 3.37
CA ARG A 59 -23.48 -2.97 2.63
C ARG A 59 -24.71 -3.13 3.52
N ALA A 60 -24.81 -4.21 4.27
CA ALA A 60 -25.94 -4.47 5.17
C ALA A 60 -26.09 -3.40 6.26
N ALA A 61 -24.97 -2.81 6.70
CA ALA A 61 -24.94 -1.71 7.68
C ALA A 61 -25.23 -0.33 7.05
N GLY A 62 -25.33 -0.23 5.72
CA GLY A 62 -25.54 1.05 5.03
C GLY A 62 -24.32 1.97 5.05
N GLU A 63 -23.11 1.42 5.25
CA GLU A 63 -21.86 2.20 5.21
C GLU A 63 -21.50 2.65 3.79
N VAL A 64 -22.07 2.02 2.77
CA VAL A 64 -21.84 2.29 1.35
C VAL A 64 -23.16 2.30 0.58
N GLY A 65 -23.19 2.95 -0.59
CA GLY A 65 -24.38 2.96 -1.45
C GLY A 65 -24.69 1.59 -2.04
N ASP A 66 -25.94 1.40 -2.49
CA ASP A 66 -26.42 0.13 -3.06
C ASP A 66 -25.69 -0.25 -4.36
N ASP A 67 -25.16 0.73 -5.08
CA ASP A 67 -24.39 0.60 -6.32
C ASP A 67 -22.89 0.38 -6.10
N ALA A 68 -22.44 0.38 -4.85
CA ALA A 68 -21.04 0.16 -4.53
C ALA A 68 -20.59 -1.26 -4.89
N GLU A 69 -19.43 -1.38 -5.56
CA GLU A 69 -18.89 -2.64 -6.03
C GLU A 69 -17.57 -2.97 -5.32
N ALA A 70 -17.45 -4.18 -4.79
CA ALA A 70 -16.20 -4.69 -4.27
C ALA A 70 -16.10 -6.19 -4.58
N LEU A 71 -14.94 -6.61 -5.11
CA LEU A 71 -14.70 -7.98 -5.55
C LEU A 71 -13.35 -8.47 -4.99
N PRO A 72 -13.34 -9.47 -4.08
CA PRO A 72 -12.14 -10.21 -3.73
C PRO A 72 -11.69 -11.09 -4.90
N VAL A 73 -10.41 -11.05 -5.24
CA VAL A 73 -9.81 -11.82 -6.35
C VAL A 73 -8.56 -12.53 -5.85
N ARG A 74 -8.50 -13.84 -6.00
CA ARG A 74 -7.26 -14.57 -5.74
C ARG A 74 -6.31 -14.43 -6.92
N GLY A 75 -5.09 -13.96 -6.67
CA GLY A 75 -4.11 -13.75 -7.72
C GLY A 75 -2.68 -13.67 -7.22
N ASP A 76 -1.75 -13.75 -8.18
CA ASP A 76 -0.32 -13.61 -7.98
C ASP A 76 0.10 -12.19 -8.37
N ALA A 77 0.79 -11.50 -7.46
CA ALA A 77 1.34 -10.16 -7.69
C ALA A 77 2.32 -10.08 -8.88
N LEU A 78 2.96 -11.22 -9.21
CA LEU A 78 3.91 -11.32 -10.33
C LEU A 78 3.21 -11.50 -11.69
N HIS A 79 1.91 -11.84 -11.70
CA HIS A 79 1.11 -12.10 -12.90
C HIS A 79 -0.34 -11.67 -12.65
N LEU A 80 -0.58 -10.37 -12.69
CA LEU A 80 -1.91 -9.83 -12.41
C LEU A 80 -2.92 -10.21 -13.52
N PRO A 81 -4.08 -10.81 -13.18
CA PRO A 81 -5.05 -11.31 -14.16
C PRO A 81 -5.94 -10.19 -14.73
N PHE A 82 -5.37 -9.03 -15.01
CA PHE A 82 -6.07 -7.86 -15.53
C PHE A 82 -5.41 -7.36 -16.82
N ALA A 83 -6.21 -6.73 -17.68
CA ALA A 83 -5.71 -6.07 -18.88
C ALA A 83 -4.86 -4.84 -18.53
N ASP A 84 -4.06 -4.38 -19.48
CA ASP A 84 -3.34 -3.13 -19.38
C ASP A 84 -4.32 -1.97 -19.15
N ASP A 85 -3.88 -0.91 -18.46
CA ASP A 85 -4.62 0.33 -18.29
C ASP A 85 -6.05 0.14 -17.71
N THR A 86 -6.18 -0.78 -16.74
CA THR A 86 -7.48 -1.14 -16.14
C THR A 86 -7.86 -0.22 -14.98
N PHE A 87 -6.91 0.09 -14.07
CA PHE A 87 -7.19 0.72 -12.79
C PHE A 87 -6.91 2.22 -12.80
N ASP A 88 -7.82 3.00 -12.20
CA ASP A 88 -7.61 4.43 -12.00
C ASP A 88 -6.63 4.68 -10.85
N ARG A 89 -6.68 3.83 -9.81
CA ARG A 89 -5.84 3.91 -8.61
C ARG A 89 -5.35 2.54 -8.19
N ILE A 90 -4.15 2.48 -7.60
CA ILE A 90 -3.59 1.24 -7.06
C ILE A 90 -3.01 1.51 -5.67
N ILE A 91 -3.21 0.57 -4.76
CA ILE A 91 -2.50 0.46 -3.50
C ILE A 91 -1.76 -0.88 -3.49
N ALA A 92 -0.50 -0.88 -3.09
CA ALA A 92 0.29 -2.07 -2.76
C ALA A 92 0.97 -1.81 -1.41
N SER A 93 0.33 -2.29 -0.33
CA SER A 93 0.72 -1.92 1.03
C SER A 93 1.40 -3.05 1.77
N GLU A 94 2.69 -2.90 2.10
CA GLU A 94 3.52 -3.88 2.82
C GLU A 94 3.54 -5.24 2.08
N VAL A 95 3.87 -5.22 0.79
CA VAL A 95 3.93 -6.41 -0.07
C VAL A 95 5.32 -6.61 -0.67
N MET A 96 5.96 -5.53 -1.14
CA MET A 96 7.20 -5.62 -1.92
C MET A 96 8.37 -6.23 -1.15
N GLU A 97 8.40 -6.06 0.16
CA GLU A 97 9.41 -6.65 1.05
C GLU A 97 9.34 -8.18 1.15
N HIS A 98 8.20 -8.78 0.77
CA HIS A 98 8.00 -10.23 0.79
C HIS A 98 8.33 -10.88 -0.56
N LEU A 99 8.38 -10.11 -1.65
CA LEU A 99 8.54 -10.66 -3.01
C LEU A 99 10.01 -10.73 -3.40
N HIS A 100 10.47 -11.90 -3.84
CA HIS A 100 11.83 -12.04 -4.39
C HIS A 100 12.01 -11.24 -5.69
N ASP A 101 11.00 -11.25 -6.57
CA ASP A 101 10.97 -10.50 -7.82
C ASP A 101 10.04 -9.27 -7.70
N ASP A 102 10.43 -8.31 -6.88
CA ASP A 102 9.73 -7.05 -6.68
C ASP A 102 9.65 -6.20 -7.94
N ALA A 103 10.68 -6.28 -8.79
CA ALA A 103 10.72 -5.56 -10.06
C ALA A 103 9.59 -6.01 -11.00
N ARG A 104 9.34 -7.32 -11.07
CA ARG A 104 8.24 -7.88 -11.84
C ARG A 104 6.89 -7.43 -11.30
N ALA A 105 6.69 -7.48 -9.97
CA ALA A 105 5.45 -7.04 -9.36
C ALA A 105 5.17 -5.55 -9.64
N ILE A 106 6.16 -4.67 -9.47
CA ILE A 106 5.99 -3.23 -9.77
C ILE A 106 5.71 -3.00 -11.26
N SER A 107 6.34 -3.78 -12.17
CA SER A 107 6.05 -3.70 -13.60
C SER A 107 4.62 -4.12 -13.93
N GLU A 108 4.07 -5.14 -13.26
CA GLU A 108 2.67 -5.54 -13.42
C GLU A 108 1.71 -4.45 -12.90
N LEU A 109 2.01 -3.83 -11.75
CA LEU A 109 1.23 -2.69 -11.24
C LEU A 109 1.24 -1.52 -12.23
N ALA A 110 2.42 -1.19 -12.78
CA ALA A 110 2.53 -0.13 -13.80
C ALA A 110 1.77 -0.48 -15.10
N ARG A 111 1.77 -1.77 -15.50
CA ARG A 111 1.03 -2.25 -16.66
C ARG A 111 -0.47 -2.04 -16.51
N VAL A 112 -1.03 -2.47 -15.37
CA VAL A 112 -2.49 -2.42 -15.15
C VAL A 112 -3.00 -1.05 -14.70
N LEU A 113 -2.14 -0.11 -14.30
CA LEU A 113 -2.49 1.26 -13.98
C LEU A 113 -2.75 2.05 -15.27
N LYS A 114 -3.84 2.81 -15.32
CA LYS A 114 -4.14 3.71 -16.45
C LYS A 114 -3.11 4.83 -16.57
N PRO A 115 -2.84 5.33 -17.78
CA PRO A 115 -2.18 6.63 -17.95
C PRO A 115 -2.90 7.72 -17.14
N GLY A 116 -2.15 8.59 -16.45
CA GLY A 116 -2.70 9.57 -15.51
C GLY A 116 -3.18 8.99 -14.18
N GLY A 117 -3.15 7.67 -14.01
CA GLY A 117 -3.50 7.00 -12.76
C GLY A 117 -2.44 7.19 -11.67
N THR A 118 -2.86 7.08 -10.41
CA THR A 118 -1.98 7.22 -9.23
C THR A 118 -1.86 5.89 -8.48
N ILE A 119 -0.65 5.59 -8.04
CA ILE A 119 -0.32 4.43 -7.23
C ILE A 119 0.32 4.85 -5.90
N ALA A 120 -0.02 4.14 -4.83
CA ALA A 120 0.67 4.20 -3.55
C ALA A 120 1.31 2.84 -3.24
N VAL A 121 2.63 2.83 -3.07
CA VAL A 121 3.38 1.64 -2.63
C VAL A 121 3.92 1.90 -1.24
N THR A 122 3.68 0.98 -0.30
CA THR A 122 4.22 1.09 1.05
C THR A 122 5.13 -0.08 1.38
N VAL A 123 6.17 0.20 2.12
CA VAL A 123 7.12 -0.79 2.64
C VAL A 123 7.53 -0.39 4.06
N PRO A 124 8.04 -1.32 4.89
CA PRO A 124 8.63 -0.97 6.18
C PRO A 124 9.76 0.04 6.00
N ALA A 125 9.77 1.08 6.84
CA ALA A 125 10.79 2.10 6.78
C ALA A 125 12.14 1.55 7.24
N TRP A 126 13.23 1.95 6.57
CA TRP A 126 14.56 1.39 6.73
C TRP A 126 15.06 1.34 8.19
N LEU A 127 14.94 2.42 8.94
CA LEU A 127 15.46 2.49 10.30
C LEU A 127 14.69 1.57 11.27
N PRO A 128 13.35 1.65 11.38
CA PRO A 128 12.59 0.72 12.23
C PRO A 128 12.82 -0.75 11.88
N GLU A 129 12.89 -1.06 10.59
CA GLU A 129 13.08 -2.41 10.10
C GLU A 129 14.49 -2.94 10.42
N LYS A 130 15.51 -2.11 10.23
CA LYS A 130 16.90 -2.43 10.58
C LYS A 130 17.05 -2.78 12.06
N VAL A 131 16.37 -2.06 12.93
CA VAL A 131 16.35 -2.35 14.38
C VAL A 131 15.68 -3.70 14.64
N CYS A 132 14.52 -4.00 14.05
CA CYS A 132 13.87 -5.31 14.19
C CYS A 132 14.80 -6.45 13.78
N TRP A 133 15.47 -6.34 12.62
CA TRP A 133 16.40 -7.35 12.13
C TRP A 133 17.61 -7.53 13.03
N SER A 134 18.10 -6.45 13.66
CA SER A 134 19.20 -6.54 14.62
C SER A 134 18.82 -7.19 15.95
N LEU A 135 17.55 -7.11 16.33
CA LEU A 135 17.03 -7.65 17.58
C LEU A 135 16.59 -9.10 17.48
N SER A 136 16.15 -9.57 16.30
CA SER A 136 15.65 -10.94 16.13
C SER A 136 15.88 -11.46 14.72
N ALA A 137 16.63 -12.55 14.61
CA ALA A 137 16.78 -13.29 13.37
C ALA A 137 15.47 -14.02 12.95
N GLU A 138 14.60 -14.33 13.91
CA GLU A 138 13.31 -14.99 13.66
C GLU A 138 12.26 -14.05 13.05
N TYR A 139 12.57 -12.75 12.96
CA TYR A 139 11.63 -11.75 12.43
C TYR A 139 11.60 -11.70 10.91
N HIS A 140 12.64 -12.17 10.22
CA HIS A 140 12.79 -12.06 8.77
C HIS A 140 13.12 -13.43 8.11
N ALA A 141 13.01 -13.49 6.78
CA ALA A 141 13.38 -14.67 6.01
C ALA A 141 14.91 -14.98 6.14
N PRO A 142 15.32 -16.24 6.06
CA PRO A 142 14.50 -17.43 5.78
C PRO A 142 13.86 -18.05 7.04
N LEU A 143 14.10 -17.52 8.25
CA LEU A 143 13.66 -18.14 9.50
C LEU A 143 12.17 -17.90 9.82
N SER A 144 11.55 -16.90 9.16
CA SER A 144 10.12 -16.63 9.23
C SER A 144 9.48 -16.96 7.88
N GLU A 145 8.53 -17.88 7.86
CA GLU A 145 7.70 -18.12 6.68
C GLU A 145 6.90 -16.86 6.36
N GLY A 146 6.98 -16.40 5.10
CA GLY A 146 6.40 -15.11 4.70
C GLY A 146 7.09 -13.89 5.31
N GLY A 147 8.28 -14.05 5.91
CA GLY A 147 9.07 -12.95 6.46
C GLY A 147 9.65 -12.03 5.38
N HIS A 148 10.11 -10.87 5.81
CA HIS A 148 10.70 -9.88 4.91
C HIS A 148 12.01 -10.41 4.32
N VAL A 149 12.12 -10.40 2.99
CA VAL A 149 13.33 -10.83 2.27
C VAL A 149 14.33 -9.70 2.07
N ARG A 150 13.90 -8.43 2.28
CA ARG A 150 14.74 -7.24 2.12
C ARG A 150 14.26 -6.06 2.96
N ILE A 151 15.16 -5.12 3.16
CA ILE A 151 14.86 -3.81 3.75
C ILE A 151 15.00 -2.76 2.65
N TYR A 152 13.96 -1.95 2.45
CA TYR A 152 13.98 -0.86 1.49
C TYR A 152 14.48 0.44 2.10
N THR A 153 15.24 1.19 1.31
CA THR A 153 15.30 2.65 1.44
C THR A 153 14.23 3.27 0.55
N GLU A 154 13.79 4.48 0.88
CA GLU A 154 12.86 5.22 0.02
C GLU A 154 13.42 5.43 -1.40
N ALA A 155 14.72 5.69 -1.51
CA ALA A 155 15.39 5.87 -2.81
C ALA A 155 15.32 4.61 -3.68
N GLN A 156 15.56 3.43 -3.09
CA GLN A 156 15.45 2.16 -3.81
C GLN A 156 14.01 1.88 -4.31
N LEU A 157 13.00 2.20 -3.49
CA LEU A 157 11.61 2.04 -3.92
C LEU A 157 11.26 2.97 -5.08
N ARG A 158 11.70 4.24 -5.01
CA ARG A 158 11.54 5.21 -6.10
C ARG A 158 12.21 4.73 -7.39
N GLU A 159 13.46 4.27 -7.30
CA GLU A 159 14.20 3.72 -8.44
C GLU A 159 13.47 2.53 -9.09
N ARG A 160 12.90 1.62 -8.29
CA ARG A 160 12.07 0.51 -8.80
C ARG A 160 10.82 1.00 -9.54
N MET A 161 10.15 2.00 -8.98
CA MET A 161 8.96 2.59 -9.62
C MET A 161 9.33 3.29 -10.93
N GLU A 162 10.42 4.06 -10.96
CA GLU A 162 10.93 4.73 -12.17
C GLU A 162 11.33 3.73 -13.24
N ALA A 163 12.02 2.64 -12.88
CA ALA A 163 12.40 1.57 -13.81
C ALA A 163 11.18 0.87 -14.44
N ALA A 164 10.03 0.86 -13.76
CA ALA A 164 8.76 0.35 -14.27
C ALA A 164 7.96 1.40 -15.08
N GLY A 165 8.51 2.59 -15.31
CA GLY A 165 7.85 3.66 -16.07
C GLY A 165 6.88 4.52 -15.28
N LEU A 166 6.88 4.43 -13.96
CA LEU A 166 6.13 5.31 -13.07
C LEU A 166 6.95 6.56 -12.74
N THR A 167 6.28 7.67 -12.46
CA THR A 167 6.90 8.91 -11.98
C THR A 167 6.59 9.10 -10.51
N PRO A 168 7.55 8.91 -9.58
CA PRO A 168 7.33 9.15 -8.16
C PRO A 168 7.01 10.62 -7.88
N ALA A 169 5.88 10.88 -7.19
CA ALA A 169 5.33 12.22 -7.01
C ALA A 169 5.43 12.76 -5.57
N GLY A 170 5.69 11.92 -4.60
CA GLY A 170 5.80 12.32 -3.20
C GLY A 170 5.90 11.13 -2.26
N SER A 171 6.17 11.40 -1.00
CA SER A 171 6.24 10.36 0.03
C SER A 171 5.84 10.91 1.40
N HIS A 172 5.55 10.01 2.32
CA HIS A 172 5.46 10.28 3.76
C HIS A 172 5.76 9.01 4.56
N ARG A 173 5.91 9.17 5.87
CA ARG A 173 6.03 8.07 6.82
C ARG A 173 4.85 8.04 7.76
N ALA A 174 4.49 6.85 8.23
CA ALA A 174 3.34 6.63 9.09
C ALA A 174 3.67 5.68 10.23
N HIS A 175 2.85 5.72 11.29
CA HIS A 175 2.84 4.76 12.38
C HIS A 175 4.09 4.78 13.27
N ALA A 176 4.56 5.95 13.67
CA ALA A 176 5.73 6.10 14.54
C ALA A 176 5.57 5.37 15.88
N LEU A 177 4.36 5.36 16.46
CA LEU A 177 4.08 4.65 17.70
C LEU A 177 4.15 3.13 17.57
N HIS A 178 4.12 2.58 16.34
CA HIS A 178 4.26 1.15 16.11
C HIS A 178 5.71 0.67 16.12
N SER A 179 6.67 1.54 15.82
CA SER A 179 8.09 1.15 15.79
C SER A 179 8.61 0.64 17.13
N PRO A 180 8.40 1.33 18.28
CA PRO A 180 8.82 0.80 19.58
C PRO A 180 8.07 -0.49 19.97
N TYR A 181 6.82 -0.65 19.55
CA TYR A 181 6.08 -1.90 19.77
C TYR A 181 6.75 -3.09 19.09
N TRP A 182 7.12 -2.94 17.83
CA TRP A 182 7.79 -4.00 17.07
C TRP A 182 9.20 -4.27 17.57
N TRP A 183 9.93 -3.23 17.99
CA TRP A 183 11.24 -3.41 18.64
C TRP A 183 11.11 -4.22 19.93
N LEU A 184 10.14 -3.89 20.76
CA LEU A 184 9.85 -4.66 21.97
C LEU A 184 9.51 -6.12 21.63
N ARG A 185 8.66 -6.34 20.63
CA ARG A 185 8.32 -7.69 20.17
C ARG A 185 9.55 -8.47 19.71
N CYS A 186 10.41 -7.86 18.91
CA CYS A 186 11.66 -8.50 18.45
C CYS A 186 12.59 -8.80 19.63
N ALA A 187 12.71 -7.90 20.61
CA ALA A 187 13.58 -8.06 21.78
C ALA A 187 13.15 -9.21 22.72
N VAL A 188 11.83 -9.47 22.86
CA VAL A 188 11.30 -10.53 23.74
C VAL A 188 10.92 -11.81 23.00
N GLY A 189 11.12 -11.85 21.68
CA GLY A 189 10.71 -12.91 20.77
C GLY A 189 9.45 -12.53 19.98
N PRO A 190 9.52 -12.49 18.63
CA PRO A 190 8.44 -11.98 17.78
C PRO A 190 7.13 -12.77 17.90
N THR A 191 7.21 -14.05 18.29
CA THR A 191 6.05 -14.92 18.55
C THR A 191 5.50 -14.81 19.98
N ASN A 192 6.23 -14.16 20.91
CA ASN A 192 5.85 -14.04 22.32
C ASN A 192 4.86 -12.89 22.58
N GLY A 193 3.68 -12.94 21.95
CA GLY A 193 2.60 -11.96 22.16
C GLY A 193 2.03 -11.93 23.59
N ASN A 194 2.35 -12.93 24.41
CA ASN A 194 1.87 -13.02 25.79
C ASN A 194 2.73 -12.26 26.81
N HIS A 195 3.90 -11.74 26.41
CA HIS A 195 4.75 -10.97 27.30
C HIS A 195 4.03 -9.75 27.89
N PRO A 196 4.11 -9.49 29.21
CA PRO A 196 3.34 -8.42 29.87
C PRO A 196 3.55 -7.03 29.27
N LEU A 197 4.78 -6.67 28.94
CA LEU A 197 5.10 -5.37 28.33
C LEU A 197 4.52 -5.24 26.91
N VAL A 198 4.53 -6.33 26.13
CA VAL A 198 3.91 -6.35 24.79
C VAL A 198 2.41 -6.13 24.90
N LYS A 199 1.75 -6.84 25.81
CA LYS A 199 0.30 -6.65 26.08
C LYS A 199 -0.03 -5.24 26.55
N ALA A 200 0.79 -4.67 27.44
CA ALA A 200 0.59 -3.32 27.93
C ALA A 200 0.73 -2.29 26.79
N TYR A 201 1.78 -2.41 25.96
CA TYR A 201 1.97 -1.51 24.83
C TYR A 201 0.87 -1.70 23.77
N HIS A 202 0.48 -2.94 23.48
CA HIS A 202 -0.63 -3.23 22.55
C HIS A 202 -1.93 -2.53 22.98
N LYS A 203 -2.25 -2.48 24.28
CA LYS A 203 -3.41 -1.73 24.77
C LYS A 203 -3.32 -0.23 24.45
N VAL A 204 -2.11 0.35 24.51
CA VAL A 204 -1.89 1.76 24.12
C VAL A 204 -2.16 1.95 22.63
N LEU A 205 -1.70 1.05 21.78
CA LEU A 205 -1.97 1.12 20.33
C LEU A 205 -3.45 0.92 20.02
N VAL A 206 -4.13 0.00 20.70
CA VAL A 206 -5.58 -0.20 20.54
C VAL A 206 -6.34 1.06 20.97
N TRP A 207 -5.98 1.65 22.11
CA TRP A 207 -6.55 2.91 22.56
C TRP A 207 -6.34 4.05 21.55
N ASP A 208 -5.12 4.15 21.00
CA ASP A 208 -4.82 5.12 19.93
C ASP A 208 -5.69 4.90 18.69
N MET A 209 -5.87 3.64 18.27
CA MET A 209 -6.66 3.32 17.08
C MET A 209 -8.16 3.59 17.25
N VAL A 210 -8.71 3.34 18.44
CA VAL A 210 -10.15 3.47 18.69
C VAL A 210 -10.54 4.90 19.04
N GLU A 211 -9.81 5.54 19.95
CA GLU A 211 -10.16 6.85 20.49
C GLU A 211 -9.49 8.01 19.74
N ALA A 212 -8.45 7.71 18.95
CA ALA A 212 -7.66 8.70 18.19
C ALA A 212 -7.32 9.98 18.99
N PRO A 213 -6.80 9.86 20.25
CA PRO A 213 -6.64 11.01 21.13
C PRO A 213 -5.63 12.01 20.56
N PHE A 214 -5.86 13.29 20.81
CA PHE A 214 -4.99 14.37 20.30
C PHE A 214 -3.51 14.16 20.63
N VAL A 215 -3.20 13.66 21.83
CA VAL A 215 -1.81 13.46 22.26
C VAL A 215 -1.06 12.45 21.41
N THR A 216 -1.68 11.33 21.05
CA THR A 216 -1.06 10.31 20.21
C THR A 216 -0.96 10.77 18.76
N ARG A 217 -1.98 11.44 18.23
CA ARG A 217 -1.98 12.03 16.88
C ARG A 217 -0.90 13.09 16.72
N PHE A 218 -0.76 13.97 17.71
CA PHE A 218 0.31 14.96 17.73
C PHE A 218 1.69 14.29 17.80
N THR A 219 1.86 13.32 18.71
CA THR A 219 3.11 12.57 18.87
C THR A 219 3.49 11.83 17.59
N GLU A 220 2.55 11.14 16.95
CA GLU A 220 2.78 10.48 15.66
C GLU A 220 3.24 11.48 14.60
N ARG A 221 2.53 12.61 14.45
CA ARG A 221 2.89 13.64 13.46
C ARG A 221 4.33 14.14 13.66
N MET A 222 4.74 14.34 14.91
CA MET A 222 6.10 14.80 15.23
C MET A 222 7.17 13.72 15.01
N LEU A 223 6.85 12.47 15.29
CA LEU A 223 7.83 11.37 15.23
C LEU A 223 7.83 10.62 13.88
N ASN A 224 6.79 10.70 13.09
CA ASN A 224 6.69 10.02 11.79
C ASN A 224 7.89 10.26 10.87
N PRO A 225 8.46 11.48 10.76
CA PRO A 225 9.61 11.71 9.88
C PRO A 225 10.84 10.87 10.21
N VAL A 226 11.00 10.44 11.47
CA VAL A 226 12.16 9.67 11.95
C VAL A 226 11.78 8.23 12.28
N LEU A 227 10.71 8.03 13.04
CA LEU A 227 10.30 6.74 13.60
C LEU A 227 9.13 6.09 12.88
N GLY A 228 8.57 6.72 11.85
CA GLY A 228 7.47 6.11 11.10
C GLY A 228 7.82 4.69 10.68
N LYS A 229 6.94 3.72 11.06
CA LYS A 229 7.14 2.27 10.80
C LYS A 229 7.13 1.97 9.31
N SER A 230 6.28 2.66 8.57
CA SER A 230 6.11 2.49 7.13
C SER A 230 6.49 3.76 6.37
N VAL A 231 7.07 3.59 5.20
CA VAL A 231 7.22 4.64 4.19
C VAL A 231 6.25 4.40 3.04
N VAL A 232 5.57 5.44 2.63
CA VAL A 232 4.66 5.44 1.49
C VAL A 232 5.28 6.28 0.38
N VAL A 233 5.37 5.72 -0.82
CA VAL A 233 5.76 6.44 -2.03
C VAL A 233 4.58 6.47 -2.98
N TYR A 234 4.20 7.68 -3.39
CA TYR A 234 3.20 7.88 -4.43
C TYR A 234 3.87 8.01 -5.79
N GLY A 235 3.19 7.57 -6.83
CA GLY A 235 3.65 7.71 -8.20
C GLY A 235 2.48 7.81 -9.16
N THR A 236 2.74 8.32 -10.36
CA THR A 236 1.77 8.41 -11.45
C THR A 236 2.29 7.67 -12.67
N LYS A 237 1.39 7.08 -13.46
CA LYS A 237 1.75 6.61 -14.81
C LYS A 237 1.64 7.79 -15.77
N PRO A 238 2.74 8.14 -16.47
CA PRO A 238 2.70 9.24 -17.43
C PRO A 238 1.63 9.02 -18.51
N GLU A 239 1.00 10.11 -18.95
CA GLU A 239 0.18 10.08 -20.17
C GLU A 239 1.04 9.76 -21.39
N PRO A 240 0.52 9.00 -22.38
CA PRO A 240 1.22 8.79 -23.62
C PRO A 240 1.52 10.15 -24.26
N THR A 241 2.80 10.42 -24.54
CA THR A 241 3.17 11.65 -25.25
C THR A 241 2.50 11.63 -26.63
N THR A 242 1.47 12.45 -26.82
CA THR A 242 0.92 12.69 -28.15
C THR A 242 2.03 13.31 -29.00
N ALA A 243 2.72 12.48 -29.80
CA ALA A 243 3.67 12.97 -30.79
C ALA A 243 2.93 14.01 -31.63
N GLY A 244 3.34 15.28 -31.51
CA GLY A 244 2.72 16.38 -32.18
C GLY A 244 2.64 16.10 -33.68
N THR A 245 1.43 16.05 -34.21
CA THR A 245 1.15 16.02 -35.62
C THR A 245 1.66 17.35 -36.20
N THR A 246 2.90 17.36 -36.63
CA THR A 246 3.46 18.49 -37.38
C THR A 246 2.65 18.61 -38.68
N LYS A 247 1.63 19.49 -38.68
CA LYS A 247 0.93 19.88 -39.90
C LYS A 247 1.96 20.39 -40.89
N GLY A 248 2.27 19.57 -41.86
CA GLY A 248 3.09 19.94 -43.01
C GLY A 248 2.53 21.21 -43.65
N ARG A 249 3.28 22.27 -43.52
CA ARG A 249 3.06 23.56 -44.21
C ARG A 249 3.24 23.31 -45.69
N ARG A 250 2.15 23.03 -46.42
CA ARG A 250 2.17 23.01 -47.90
C ARG A 250 2.64 24.36 -48.37
N ALA A 251 3.85 24.42 -48.91
CA ALA A 251 4.32 25.54 -49.70
C ALA A 251 3.42 25.65 -50.93
N ARG A 252 2.68 26.76 -51.07
CA ARG A 252 2.08 27.15 -52.32
C ARG A 252 3.22 27.66 -53.23
N VAL A 253 3.52 26.88 -54.23
CA VAL A 253 4.30 27.36 -55.40
C VAL A 253 3.32 28.18 -56.21
N ALA A 254 3.61 29.49 -56.37
CA ALA A 254 2.95 30.35 -57.33
C ALA A 254 3.68 30.19 -58.69
N ALA A 255 2.91 29.91 -59.71
CA ALA A 255 3.24 30.14 -61.07
C ALA A 255 2.43 31.33 -61.59
#